data_4ede5fd9cf1ac60a45b37bd2ffa317c3
#
_entry.id   4ede5fd9cf1ac60a45b37bd2ffa317c3
#
_cell.length_a   1.000
_cell.length_b   1.000
_cell.length_c   1.000
_cell.angle_alpha   90.00
_cell.angle_beta   90.00
_cell.angle_gamma   90.00
#
_symmetry.space_group_name_H-M   'P 1'
#
loop_
_entity.id
_entity.type
_entity.pdbx_description
1 polymer ?
#
loop_
_entity_poly.entity_id
_entity_poly.type
_entity_poly.pdbx_seq_one_letter_code
_entity_poly.pdbx_strand_id
1 'polypeptide(L)'
;MRVFMAIKIAKRALGRNLMRSILTMLGVIIGVGAVIAMVAIGQGAHASIRAKIASLGANSLVILPGSTTQSGVRLGWGGRATLQPSDVKAIQQECPAMAYATPSVRTVMQVVYANQDWATSIQGTGIEYPNIREWPLVSGSWFTQQDVDAAGKVAVLGQTVADWLFGSMDPVGQVIQMKNMPFKVVGLLAPKGQSTQGQDQDDIIFMPYTTAQKKLIGITHIHSILASAVSNDMMAEAIEQITALLRQRHRLLPWRENDFSIQPLADVAVAEEESSRTMTLLLGSIASISLLVGGIGIMNIMLVSVTERTREIGIRMAVGAKKRDILWQFLVEAMMLSFIGGLVGIGLGVSGSKLISSLAAWPSLVSWDAVALAFVFSGAVGIFFGFYPARKAAQLDPIQALRYE
;
A
#
# COMPACT_ATOMS: atom_id res chain seq x y z
N MET A 1 46.55 -17.53 -0.46
CA MET A 1 46.65 -18.60 -1.48
C MET A 1 45.65 -19.73 -1.29
N ARG A 2 45.28 -20.11 -0.05
CA ARG A 2 44.34 -21.23 0.24
C ARG A 2 42.90 -20.98 -0.20
N VAL A 3 42.33 -19.79 -0.04
CA VAL A 3 40.94 -19.47 -0.38
C VAL A 3 40.69 -19.52 -1.90
N PHE A 4 41.63 -18.99 -2.70
CA PHE A 4 41.49 -19.00 -4.16
C PHE A 4 41.54 -20.42 -4.74
N MET A 5 42.31 -21.31 -4.13
CA MET A 5 42.32 -22.73 -4.50
C MET A 5 41.00 -23.44 -4.13
N ALA A 6 40.44 -23.11 -2.96
CA ALA A 6 39.15 -23.65 -2.54
C ALA A 6 38.02 -23.23 -3.50
N ILE A 7 37.98 -21.97 -3.93
CA ILE A 7 37.02 -21.44 -4.92
C ILE A 7 37.13 -22.18 -6.26
N LYS A 8 38.39 -22.40 -6.74
CA LYS A 8 38.65 -23.13 -8.00
C LYS A 8 38.15 -24.60 -7.94
N ILE A 9 38.36 -25.26 -6.79
CA ILE A 9 37.91 -26.62 -6.55
C ILE A 9 36.37 -26.67 -6.47
N ALA A 10 35.75 -25.73 -5.74
CA ALA A 10 34.30 -25.62 -5.62
C ALA A 10 33.63 -25.40 -6.99
N LYS A 11 34.16 -24.48 -7.83
CA LYS A 11 33.67 -24.27 -9.20
C LYS A 11 33.72 -25.54 -10.05
N ARG A 12 34.80 -26.34 -9.93
CA ARG A 12 34.95 -27.60 -10.67
C ARG A 12 33.99 -28.70 -10.14
N ALA A 13 33.75 -28.71 -8.83
CA ALA A 13 32.81 -29.63 -8.19
C ALA A 13 31.36 -29.36 -8.60
N LEU A 14 30.96 -28.09 -8.65
CA LEU A 14 29.64 -27.64 -9.12
C LEU A 14 29.40 -28.06 -10.59
N GLY A 15 30.41 -27.92 -11.45
CA GLY A 15 30.28 -28.29 -12.87
C GLY A 15 30.18 -29.78 -13.15
N ARG A 16 30.61 -30.65 -12.21
CA ARG A 16 30.64 -32.11 -12.40
C ARG A 16 29.24 -32.77 -12.22
N ASN A 17 28.34 -32.12 -11.43
CA ASN A 17 26.98 -32.59 -11.18
C ASN A 17 25.98 -31.43 -11.26
N LEU A 18 25.84 -30.84 -12.46
CA LEU A 18 25.06 -29.60 -12.71
C LEU A 18 23.59 -29.73 -12.27
N MET A 19 22.96 -30.87 -12.56
CA MET A 19 21.55 -31.13 -12.20
C MET A 19 21.34 -31.07 -10.67
N ARG A 20 22.25 -31.67 -9.90
CA ARG A 20 22.22 -31.69 -8.42
C ARG A 20 22.42 -30.24 -7.87
N SER A 21 23.39 -29.52 -8.43
CA SER A 21 23.70 -28.16 -8.03
C SER A 21 22.52 -27.21 -8.30
N ILE A 22 21.88 -27.34 -9.46
CA ILE A 22 20.68 -26.55 -9.80
C ILE A 22 19.54 -26.87 -8.84
N LEU A 23 19.26 -28.16 -8.60
CA LEU A 23 18.17 -28.58 -7.71
C LEU A 23 18.37 -28.10 -6.27
N THR A 24 19.63 -28.05 -5.81
CA THR A 24 19.99 -27.52 -4.48
C THR A 24 19.79 -26.01 -4.40
N MET A 25 20.28 -25.31 -5.42
CA MET A 25 20.16 -23.86 -5.49
C MET A 25 18.70 -23.43 -5.63
N LEU A 26 17.82 -24.25 -6.21
CA LEU A 26 16.43 -23.92 -6.48
C LEU A 26 15.68 -23.47 -5.22
N GLY A 27 15.88 -24.15 -4.08
CA GLY A 27 15.29 -23.77 -2.81
C GLY A 27 15.75 -22.38 -2.32
N VAL A 28 17.05 -22.09 -2.48
CA VAL A 28 17.61 -20.77 -2.13
C VAL A 28 17.14 -19.71 -3.11
N ILE A 29 17.12 -20.02 -4.41
CA ILE A 29 16.64 -19.11 -5.47
C ILE A 29 15.18 -18.69 -5.21
N ILE A 30 14.30 -19.67 -4.97
CA ILE A 30 12.89 -19.41 -4.70
C ILE A 30 12.75 -18.62 -3.39
N GLY A 31 13.44 -19.04 -2.32
CA GLY A 31 13.36 -18.36 -1.02
C GLY A 31 13.81 -16.91 -1.08
N VAL A 32 14.99 -16.64 -1.66
CA VAL A 32 15.51 -15.28 -1.81
C VAL A 32 14.65 -14.45 -2.77
N GLY A 33 14.24 -15.03 -3.91
CA GLY A 33 13.40 -14.35 -4.88
C GLY A 33 12.04 -13.96 -4.30
N ALA A 34 11.42 -14.84 -3.53
CA ALA A 34 10.16 -14.58 -2.84
C ALA A 34 10.31 -13.47 -1.79
N VAL A 35 11.38 -13.48 -0.97
CA VAL A 35 11.65 -12.41 0.01
C VAL A 35 11.77 -11.05 -0.68
N ILE A 36 12.54 -10.96 -1.75
CA ILE A 36 12.75 -9.68 -2.46
C ILE A 36 11.48 -9.19 -3.12
N ALA A 37 10.77 -10.05 -3.84
CA ALA A 37 9.52 -9.67 -4.49
C ALA A 37 8.50 -9.17 -3.46
N MET A 38 8.37 -9.84 -2.33
CA MET A 38 7.46 -9.50 -1.26
C MET A 38 7.81 -8.17 -0.59
N VAL A 39 9.10 -7.96 -0.22
CA VAL A 39 9.54 -6.70 0.39
C VAL A 39 9.34 -5.55 -0.59
N ALA A 40 9.61 -5.75 -1.89
CA ALA A 40 9.41 -4.75 -2.91
C ALA A 40 7.92 -4.36 -3.08
N ILE A 41 7.01 -5.34 -3.09
CA ILE A 41 5.56 -5.10 -3.16
C ILE A 41 5.07 -4.44 -1.87
N GLY A 42 5.50 -4.92 -0.70
CA GLY A 42 5.14 -4.34 0.60
C GLY A 42 5.55 -2.87 0.72
N GLN A 43 6.78 -2.54 0.36
CA GLN A 43 7.26 -1.14 0.37
C GLN A 43 6.55 -0.27 -0.67
N GLY A 44 6.24 -0.82 -1.83
CA GLY A 44 5.44 -0.14 -2.84
C GLY A 44 4.03 0.17 -2.33
N ALA A 45 3.38 -0.79 -1.69
CA ALA A 45 2.07 -0.60 -1.06
C ALA A 45 2.10 0.49 0.02
N HIS A 46 3.07 0.44 0.95
CA HIS A 46 3.24 1.48 1.98
C HIS A 46 3.47 2.88 1.38
N ALA A 47 4.30 3.00 0.35
CA ALA A 47 4.53 4.28 -0.32
C ALA A 47 3.26 4.81 -1.01
N SER A 48 2.50 3.92 -1.64
CA SER A 48 1.22 4.26 -2.27
C SER A 48 0.19 4.72 -1.23
N ILE A 49 0.05 4.00 -0.11
CA ILE A 49 -0.83 4.38 0.99
C ILE A 49 -0.45 5.77 1.51
N ARG A 50 0.82 6.03 1.80
CA ARG A 50 1.30 7.34 2.27
C ARG A 50 1.03 8.47 1.27
N ALA A 51 1.26 8.25 -0.02
CA ALA A 51 0.95 9.22 -1.05
C ALA A 51 -0.55 9.53 -1.12
N LYS A 52 -1.39 8.52 -0.95
CA LYS A 52 -2.85 8.66 -0.92
C LYS A 52 -3.32 9.38 0.35
N ILE A 53 -2.74 9.10 1.53
CA ILE A 53 -3.02 9.86 2.76
C ILE A 53 -2.70 11.34 2.54
N ALA A 54 -1.54 11.65 1.99
CA ALA A 54 -1.16 13.02 1.68
C ALA A 54 -2.18 13.70 0.74
N SER A 55 -2.69 12.97 -0.27
CA SER A 55 -3.70 13.51 -1.20
C SER A 55 -5.10 13.67 -0.60
N LEU A 56 -5.39 13.01 0.53
CA LEU A 56 -6.65 13.15 1.27
C LEU A 56 -6.65 14.37 2.20
N GLY A 57 -5.50 14.98 2.46
CA GLY A 57 -5.28 15.99 3.49
C GLY A 57 -5.00 15.31 4.83
N ALA A 58 -3.75 15.38 5.29
CA ALA A 58 -3.28 14.64 6.48
C ALA A 58 -4.09 14.94 7.76
N ASN A 59 -4.66 16.15 7.85
CA ASN A 59 -5.41 16.64 9.01
C ASN A 59 -6.93 16.60 8.80
N SER A 60 -7.39 15.85 7.77
CA SER A 60 -8.81 15.85 7.41
C SER A 60 -9.61 14.82 8.19
N LEU A 61 -10.83 15.16 8.54
CA LEU A 61 -11.81 14.29 9.19
C LEU A 61 -13.17 14.41 8.50
N VAL A 62 -13.95 13.35 8.59
CA VAL A 62 -15.33 13.31 8.10
C VAL A 62 -16.27 13.06 9.25
N ILE A 63 -17.29 13.90 9.36
CA ILE A 63 -18.39 13.73 10.31
C ILE A 63 -19.57 13.15 9.53
N LEU A 64 -19.98 11.97 9.92
CA LEU A 64 -21.10 11.23 9.32
C LEU A 64 -22.30 11.23 10.26
N PRO A 65 -23.53 11.23 9.75
CA PRO A 65 -24.69 10.99 10.58
C PRO A 65 -24.63 9.58 11.17
N GLY A 66 -24.84 9.46 12.46
CA GLY A 66 -24.75 8.21 13.19
C GLY A 66 -25.94 7.28 12.95
N SER A 67 -25.73 6.02 13.30
CA SER A 67 -26.83 5.05 13.39
C SER A 67 -27.50 5.19 14.73
N THR A 68 -28.74 5.67 14.79
CA THR A 68 -29.51 5.61 16.03
C THR A 68 -30.28 4.29 16.12
N THR A 69 -30.27 3.68 17.30
CA THR A 69 -31.12 2.55 17.60
C THR A 69 -32.55 3.06 17.86
N GLN A 70 -33.46 2.83 16.93
CA GLN A 70 -34.87 3.09 17.16
C GLN A 70 -35.58 1.74 17.32
N SER A 71 -36.20 1.52 18.46
CA SER A 71 -36.95 0.28 18.78
C SER A 71 -36.11 -1.01 18.71
N GLY A 72 -34.81 -0.94 19.07
CA GLY A 72 -33.91 -2.12 19.09
C GLY A 72 -33.28 -2.51 17.75
N VAL A 73 -33.62 -1.84 16.65
CA VAL A 73 -33.04 -2.06 15.34
C VAL A 73 -31.95 -1.01 15.07
N ARG A 74 -30.70 -1.42 14.88
CA ARG A 74 -29.64 -0.54 14.37
C ARG A 74 -29.91 -0.28 12.89
N LEU A 75 -30.40 0.92 12.58
CA LEU A 75 -30.38 1.43 11.22
C LEU A 75 -28.95 1.70 10.84
N GLY A 76 -28.48 1.19 9.70
CA GLY A 76 -27.10 1.34 9.23
C GLY A 76 -26.64 2.81 9.16
N TRP A 77 -25.36 3.03 8.98
CA TRP A 77 -24.74 4.35 8.84
C TRP A 77 -25.46 5.19 7.79
N GLY A 78 -25.80 6.44 8.14
CA GLY A 78 -26.52 7.34 7.23
C GLY A 78 -28.05 7.27 7.27
N GLY A 79 -28.62 6.43 8.12
CA GLY A 79 -30.08 6.23 8.18
C GLY A 79 -30.92 7.39 8.74
N ARG A 80 -30.31 8.46 9.26
CA ARG A 80 -30.98 9.67 9.73
C ARG A 80 -30.31 10.94 9.28
N ALA A 81 -31.11 11.91 8.91
CA ALA A 81 -30.75 13.28 8.54
C ALA A 81 -30.47 14.13 9.79
N THR A 82 -29.41 13.82 10.56
CA THR A 82 -29.12 14.53 11.81
C THR A 82 -28.28 15.79 11.59
N LEU A 83 -27.41 15.79 10.57
CA LEU A 83 -26.51 16.89 10.30
C LEU A 83 -27.20 17.99 9.45
N GLN A 84 -26.99 19.24 9.85
CA GLN A 84 -27.52 20.39 9.16
C GLN A 84 -26.42 21.37 8.71
N PRO A 85 -26.63 22.20 7.69
CA PRO A 85 -25.67 23.21 7.29
C PRO A 85 -25.30 24.21 8.40
N SER A 86 -26.18 24.43 9.37
CA SER A 86 -25.93 25.26 10.55
C SER A 86 -24.85 24.69 11.47
N ASP A 87 -24.67 23.36 11.49
CA ASP A 87 -23.66 22.70 12.31
C ASP A 87 -22.26 22.96 11.75
N VAL A 88 -22.13 23.04 10.42
CA VAL A 88 -20.86 23.40 9.77
C VAL A 88 -20.42 24.80 10.18
N LYS A 89 -21.37 25.78 10.14
CA LYS A 89 -21.07 27.16 10.56
C LYS A 89 -20.64 27.24 12.02
N ALA A 90 -21.30 26.47 12.90
CA ALA A 90 -20.96 26.43 14.30
C ALA A 90 -19.57 25.82 14.52
N ILE A 91 -19.22 24.74 13.81
CA ILE A 91 -17.87 24.13 13.87
C ILE A 91 -16.81 25.15 13.45
N GLN A 92 -17.03 25.89 12.38
CA GLN A 92 -16.09 26.92 11.90
C GLN A 92 -15.91 28.06 12.91
N GLN A 93 -16.96 28.42 13.67
CA GLN A 93 -16.94 29.58 14.58
C GLN A 93 -16.52 29.22 16.01
N GLU A 94 -16.87 28.04 16.48
CA GLU A 94 -16.77 27.67 17.89
C GLU A 94 -15.67 26.62 18.18
N CYS A 95 -15.06 26.02 17.14
CA CYS A 95 -13.99 25.04 17.31
C CYS A 95 -12.64 25.62 16.84
N PRO A 96 -11.83 26.23 17.71
CA PRO A 96 -10.54 26.84 17.33
C PRO A 96 -9.48 25.81 16.86
N ALA A 97 -9.62 24.53 17.21
CA ALA A 97 -8.76 23.48 16.70
C ALA A 97 -9.02 23.13 15.22
N MET A 98 -10.08 23.67 14.62
CA MET A 98 -10.45 23.47 13.22
C MET A 98 -9.96 24.60 12.33
N ALA A 99 -9.29 24.28 11.22
CA ALA A 99 -8.90 25.23 10.20
C ALA A 99 -10.05 25.48 9.21
N TYR A 100 -10.70 24.42 8.76
CA TYR A 100 -11.77 24.49 7.77
C TYR A 100 -12.84 23.45 8.07
N ALA A 101 -14.09 23.75 7.71
CA ALA A 101 -15.19 22.79 7.68
C ALA A 101 -16.11 23.11 6.50
N THR A 102 -16.65 22.08 5.84
CA THR A 102 -17.51 22.25 4.68
C THR A 102 -18.59 21.20 4.65
N PRO A 103 -19.84 21.53 4.25
CA PRO A 103 -20.90 20.56 4.09
C PRO A 103 -20.65 19.70 2.86
N SER A 104 -21.12 18.47 2.88
CA SER A 104 -21.10 17.58 1.73
C SER A 104 -22.47 16.94 1.51
N VAL A 105 -22.95 17.08 0.29
CA VAL A 105 -24.18 16.45 -0.19
C VAL A 105 -23.85 15.72 -1.49
N ARG A 106 -24.10 14.43 -1.58
CA ARG A 106 -23.73 13.61 -2.73
C ARG A 106 -24.94 12.97 -3.39
N THR A 107 -24.94 12.94 -4.71
CA THR A 107 -25.90 12.17 -5.52
C THR A 107 -25.21 11.70 -6.80
N VAL A 108 -25.85 10.80 -7.53
CA VAL A 108 -25.40 10.38 -8.86
C VAL A 108 -26.46 10.79 -9.85
N MET A 109 -26.08 11.42 -10.95
CA MET A 109 -26.99 11.92 -11.96
C MET A 109 -26.37 11.83 -13.36
N GLN A 110 -27.24 11.73 -14.35
CA GLN A 110 -26.87 11.91 -15.75
C GLN A 110 -26.67 13.39 -16.04
N VAL A 111 -25.57 13.69 -16.69
CA VAL A 111 -25.17 15.02 -17.14
C VAL A 111 -25.09 15.00 -18.64
N VAL A 112 -25.60 16.03 -19.30
CA VAL A 112 -25.68 16.11 -20.75
C VAL A 112 -24.99 17.38 -21.24
N TYR A 113 -24.17 17.22 -22.27
CA TYR A 113 -23.61 18.32 -23.05
C TYR A 113 -23.75 18.02 -24.55
N ALA A 114 -24.47 18.85 -25.28
CA ALA A 114 -24.78 18.63 -26.69
C ALA A 114 -25.38 17.20 -26.91
N ASN A 115 -24.65 16.34 -27.62
CA ASN A 115 -25.05 14.95 -27.90
C ASN A 115 -24.32 13.90 -27.03
N GLN A 116 -23.57 14.36 -26.01
CA GLN A 116 -22.86 13.49 -25.09
C GLN A 116 -23.59 13.48 -23.74
N ASP A 117 -23.68 12.31 -23.14
CA ASP A 117 -24.22 12.15 -21.81
C ASP A 117 -23.32 11.22 -20.96
N TRP A 118 -23.27 11.50 -19.68
CA TRP A 118 -22.46 10.74 -18.74
C TRP A 118 -23.13 10.69 -17.36
N ALA A 119 -23.17 9.51 -16.76
CA ALA A 119 -23.66 9.34 -15.40
C ALA A 119 -22.49 9.48 -14.42
N THR A 120 -22.48 10.54 -13.62
CA THR A 120 -21.38 10.87 -12.74
C THR A 120 -21.83 11.22 -11.33
N SER A 121 -20.92 11.19 -10.38
CA SER A 121 -21.14 11.64 -9.01
C SER A 121 -21.18 13.16 -8.95
N ILE A 122 -22.22 13.72 -8.33
CA ILE A 122 -22.37 15.15 -8.09
C ILE A 122 -22.21 15.39 -6.60
N GLN A 123 -21.26 16.26 -6.25
CA GLN A 123 -21.01 16.65 -4.87
C GLN A 123 -21.26 18.12 -4.65
N GLY A 124 -22.30 18.41 -3.88
CA GLY A 124 -22.56 19.76 -3.35
C GLY A 124 -21.66 20.02 -2.16
N THR A 125 -20.91 21.12 -2.17
CA THR A 125 -19.96 21.46 -1.09
C THR A 125 -19.82 22.98 -0.92
N GLY A 126 -19.00 23.46 0.00
CA GLY A 126 -18.66 24.87 0.23
C GLY A 126 -17.39 25.30 -0.48
N ILE A 127 -17.01 26.53 -0.21
CA ILE A 127 -15.83 27.16 -0.81
C ILE A 127 -14.51 26.63 -0.24
N GLU A 128 -14.53 26.05 0.95
CA GLU A 128 -13.36 25.54 1.66
C GLU A 128 -12.87 24.18 1.16
N TYR A 129 -13.67 23.51 0.35
CA TYR A 129 -13.40 22.14 -0.09
C TYR A 129 -12.02 21.95 -0.78
N PRO A 130 -11.57 22.84 -1.70
CA PRO A 130 -10.26 22.72 -2.32
C PRO A 130 -9.12 22.82 -1.31
N ASN A 131 -9.26 23.65 -0.27
CA ASN A 131 -8.26 23.80 0.79
C ASN A 131 -8.16 22.54 1.67
N ILE A 132 -9.31 21.96 2.02
CA ILE A 132 -9.36 20.73 2.85
C ILE A 132 -8.76 19.54 2.10
N ARG A 133 -9.05 19.44 0.78
CA ARG A 133 -8.65 18.29 -0.04
C ARG A 133 -7.35 18.53 -0.82
N GLU A 134 -6.74 19.70 -0.67
CA GLU A 134 -5.54 20.09 -1.42
C GLU A 134 -5.67 19.80 -2.92
N TRP A 135 -6.83 20.18 -3.51
CA TRP A 135 -7.16 19.87 -4.88
C TRP A 135 -7.08 21.10 -5.77
N PRO A 136 -5.99 21.31 -6.52
CA PRO A 136 -5.82 22.47 -7.36
C PRO A 136 -6.70 22.42 -8.62
N LEU A 137 -6.99 23.61 -9.15
CA LEU A 137 -7.64 23.79 -10.46
C LEU A 137 -6.59 23.83 -11.56
N VAL A 138 -6.91 23.26 -12.73
CA VAL A 138 -6.11 23.37 -13.96
C VAL A 138 -6.52 24.62 -14.71
N SER A 139 -7.83 24.91 -14.82
CA SER A 139 -8.35 26.07 -15.51
C SER A 139 -9.60 26.60 -14.82
N GLY A 140 -9.89 27.89 -15.02
CA GLY A 140 -11.03 28.56 -14.41
C GLY A 140 -10.87 28.91 -12.93
N SER A 141 -11.97 28.93 -12.18
CA SER A 141 -12.02 29.28 -10.76
C SER A 141 -12.99 28.37 -10.02
N TRP A 142 -12.80 28.28 -8.69
CA TRP A 142 -13.82 27.70 -7.81
C TRP A 142 -15.02 28.65 -7.68
N PHE A 143 -16.18 28.14 -7.32
CA PHE A 143 -17.37 28.96 -7.07
C PHE A 143 -17.19 29.78 -5.78
N THR A 144 -17.89 30.90 -5.71
CA THR A 144 -17.77 31.92 -4.64
C THR A 144 -18.81 31.69 -3.55
N GLN A 145 -18.63 32.38 -2.40
CA GLN A 145 -19.65 32.38 -1.34
C GLN A 145 -20.99 32.96 -1.83
N GLN A 146 -20.94 33.91 -2.77
CA GLN A 146 -22.14 34.46 -3.39
C GLN A 146 -22.91 33.40 -4.18
N ASP A 147 -22.20 32.47 -4.87
CA ASP A 147 -22.82 31.34 -5.56
C ASP A 147 -23.45 30.35 -4.58
N VAL A 148 -22.81 30.15 -3.41
CA VAL A 148 -23.35 29.30 -2.34
C VAL A 148 -24.65 29.93 -1.79
N ASP A 149 -24.65 31.21 -1.47
CA ASP A 149 -25.79 31.91 -0.86
C ASP A 149 -26.98 32.00 -1.82
N ALA A 150 -26.71 32.29 -3.10
CA ALA A 150 -27.71 32.41 -4.15
C ALA A 150 -28.19 31.04 -4.71
N ALA A 151 -27.62 29.93 -4.27
CA ALA A 151 -27.78 28.63 -4.92
C ALA A 151 -27.52 28.70 -6.44
N GLY A 152 -26.39 29.28 -6.81
CA GLY A 152 -25.95 29.52 -8.18
C GLY A 152 -25.85 28.25 -8.99
N LYS A 153 -26.20 28.31 -10.28
CA LYS A 153 -26.11 27.17 -11.20
C LYS A 153 -24.71 27.13 -11.84
N VAL A 154 -23.71 26.88 -11.01
CA VAL A 154 -22.30 26.76 -11.41
C VAL A 154 -21.78 25.36 -11.09
N ALA A 155 -20.85 24.88 -11.89
CA ALA A 155 -20.25 23.56 -11.74
C ALA A 155 -18.72 23.62 -11.96
N VAL A 156 -17.98 22.83 -11.20
CA VAL A 156 -16.55 22.57 -11.39
C VAL A 156 -16.41 21.09 -11.71
N LEU A 157 -15.72 20.77 -12.80
CA LEU A 157 -15.62 19.41 -13.31
C LEU A 157 -14.32 18.73 -12.84
N GLY A 158 -14.39 17.44 -12.57
CA GLY A 158 -13.23 16.57 -12.54
C GLY A 158 -12.79 16.18 -13.96
N GLN A 159 -11.55 15.75 -14.10
CA GLN A 159 -10.92 15.51 -15.41
C GLN A 159 -11.66 14.45 -16.23
N THR A 160 -12.05 13.32 -15.63
CA THR A 160 -12.77 12.25 -16.35
C THR A 160 -14.09 12.73 -16.95
N VAL A 161 -14.86 13.54 -16.22
CA VAL A 161 -16.11 14.10 -16.73
C VAL A 161 -15.85 15.07 -17.88
N ALA A 162 -14.80 15.89 -17.79
CA ALA A 162 -14.42 16.81 -18.84
C ALA A 162 -14.02 16.04 -20.10
N ASP A 163 -13.20 15.01 -19.98
CA ASP A 163 -12.74 14.20 -21.12
C ASP A 163 -13.90 13.49 -21.83
N TRP A 164 -14.89 12.97 -21.09
CA TRP A 164 -16.05 12.29 -21.65
C TRP A 164 -17.04 13.23 -22.33
N LEU A 165 -17.31 14.40 -21.75
CA LEU A 165 -18.32 15.33 -22.28
C LEU A 165 -17.76 16.26 -23.36
N PHE A 166 -16.49 16.68 -23.24
CA PHE A 166 -15.90 17.72 -24.07
C PHE A 166 -14.73 17.23 -24.92
N GLY A 167 -14.16 16.04 -24.63
CA GLY A 167 -12.96 15.57 -25.31
C GLY A 167 -11.77 16.51 -25.10
N SER A 168 -11.24 17.07 -26.17
CA SER A 168 -10.11 18.01 -26.13
C SER A 168 -10.52 19.49 -26.01
N MET A 169 -11.82 19.79 -25.93
CA MET A 169 -12.33 21.16 -25.81
C MET A 169 -12.24 21.63 -24.37
N ASP A 170 -11.87 22.90 -24.15
CA ASP A 170 -11.91 23.51 -22.80
C ASP A 170 -13.36 23.58 -22.30
N PRO A 171 -13.69 22.94 -21.17
CA PRO A 171 -15.04 22.94 -20.62
C PRO A 171 -15.40 24.27 -19.92
N VAL A 172 -14.42 25.10 -19.57
CA VAL A 172 -14.67 26.34 -18.82
C VAL A 172 -15.46 27.34 -19.65
N GLY A 173 -16.55 27.84 -19.06
CA GLY A 173 -17.48 28.76 -19.74
C GLY A 173 -18.64 28.07 -20.44
N GLN A 174 -18.56 26.77 -20.71
CA GLN A 174 -19.62 25.99 -21.34
C GLN A 174 -20.80 25.73 -20.38
N VAL A 175 -21.93 25.31 -20.93
CA VAL A 175 -23.15 25.04 -20.17
C VAL A 175 -23.54 23.57 -20.31
N ILE A 176 -23.54 22.86 -19.20
CA ILE A 176 -24.00 21.47 -19.10
C ILE A 176 -25.44 21.41 -18.56
N GLN A 177 -26.15 20.34 -18.84
CA GLN A 177 -27.51 20.14 -18.34
C GLN A 177 -27.54 19.00 -17.31
N MET A 178 -28.15 19.27 -16.15
CA MET A 178 -28.44 18.28 -15.12
C MET A 178 -29.90 18.43 -14.71
N LYS A 179 -30.69 17.34 -14.74
CA LYS A 179 -32.13 17.36 -14.44
C LYS A 179 -32.88 18.47 -15.22
N ASN A 180 -32.57 18.62 -16.52
CA ASN A 180 -33.12 19.64 -17.42
C ASN A 180 -32.86 21.10 -16.98
N MET A 181 -31.85 21.33 -16.13
CA MET A 181 -31.44 22.67 -15.72
C MET A 181 -30.03 22.96 -16.24
N PRO A 182 -29.80 24.16 -16.79
CA PRO A 182 -28.49 24.58 -17.25
C PRO A 182 -27.57 24.94 -16.06
N PHE A 183 -26.31 24.47 -16.14
CA PHE A 183 -25.23 24.80 -15.20
C PHE A 183 -24.03 25.29 -15.97
N LYS A 184 -23.47 26.45 -15.59
CA LYS A 184 -22.26 26.99 -16.21
C LYS A 184 -21.03 26.33 -15.58
N VAL A 185 -20.16 25.79 -16.40
CA VAL A 185 -18.85 25.28 -15.96
C VAL A 185 -17.93 26.47 -15.68
N VAL A 186 -17.43 26.57 -14.44
CA VAL A 186 -16.57 27.67 -14.00
C VAL A 186 -15.13 27.24 -13.77
N GLY A 187 -14.87 25.96 -13.64
CA GLY A 187 -13.50 25.44 -13.42
C GLY A 187 -13.35 23.97 -13.75
N LEU A 188 -12.09 23.58 -13.92
CA LEU A 188 -11.64 22.21 -14.13
C LEU A 188 -10.56 21.87 -13.10
N LEU A 189 -10.72 20.74 -12.42
CA LEU A 189 -9.79 20.24 -11.42
C LEU A 189 -8.61 19.47 -12.04
N ALA A 190 -7.49 19.49 -11.35
CA ALA A 190 -6.35 18.66 -11.71
C ALA A 190 -6.67 17.17 -11.49
N PRO A 191 -6.18 16.26 -12.35
CA PRO A 191 -6.42 14.85 -12.20
C PRO A 191 -5.77 14.31 -10.90
N LYS A 192 -6.53 13.55 -10.11
CA LYS A 192 -6.08 12.83 -8.91
C LYS A 192 -5.94 11.32 -9.15
N GLY A 193 -6.59 10.80 -10.18
CA GLY A 193 -6.59 9.39 -10.53
C GLY A 193 -7.48 8.54 -9.61
N GLN A 194 -7.17 7.25 -9.54
CA GLN A 194 -7.97 6.29 -8.80
C GLN A 194 -7.72 6.35 -7.28
N SER A 195 -8.78 6.14 -6.50
CA SER A 195 -8.72 5.98 -5.04
C SER A 195 -8.07 4.64 -4.65
N THR A 196 -7.83 4.40 -3.34
CA THR A 196 -7.38 3.11 -2.80
C THR A 196 -8.30 1.95 -3.15
N GLN A 197 -9.60 2.23 -3.33
CA GLN A 197 -10.64 1.24 -3.62
C GLN A 197 -10.87 1.05 -5.13
N GLY A 198 -10.00 1.62 -5.98
CA GLY A 198 -10.10 1.53 -7.44
C GLY A 198 -11.19 2.42 -8.06
N GLN A 199 -11.86 3.27 -7.27
CA GLN A 199 -12.83 4.23 -7.81
C GLN A 199 -12.09 5.43 -8.39
N ASP A 200 -12.55 5.88 -9.55
CA ASP A 200 -12.05 7.10 -10.18
C ASP A 200 -12.51 8.33 -9.38
N GLN A 201 -11.55 9.09 -8.84
CA GLN A 201 -11.84 10.31 -8.10
C GLN A 201 -12.17 11.48 -9.03
N ASP A 202 -11.74 11.41 -10.27
CA ASP A 202 -11.92 12.44 -11.28
C ASP A 202 -13.28 12.37 -11.98
N ASP A 203 -14.05 11.28 -11.74
CA ASP A 203 -15.44 11.14 -12.21
C ASP A 203 -16.42 11.80 -11.23
N ILE A 204 -16.34 13.12 -11.14
CA ILE A 204 -17.12 13.93 -10.20
C ILE A 204 -17.38 15.34 -10.72
N ILE A 205 -18.52 15.92 -10.31
CA ILE A 205 -18.86 17.32 -10.51
C ILE A 205 -19.09 17.96 -9.16
N PHE A 206 -18.45 19.10 -8.92
CA PHE A 206 -18.67 19.91 -7.74
C PHE A 206 -19.58 21.09 -8.03
N MET A 207 -20.41 21.43 -7.05
CA MET A 207 -21.27 22.61 -7.08
C MET A 207 -21.55 23.14 -5.67
N PRO A 208 -22.14 24.34 -5.51
CA PRO A 208 -22.57 24.81 -4.21
C PRO A 208 -23.56 23.81 -3.56
N TYR A 209 -23.35 23.48 -2.28
CA TYR A 209 -24.21 22.53 -1.57
C TYR A 209 -25.69 22.98 -1.55
N THR A 210 -25.93 24.27 -1.47
CA THR A 210 -27.27 24.86 -1.52
C THR A 210 -27.97 24.59 -2.84
N THR A 211 -27.22 24.59 -3.94
CA THR A 211 -27.74 24.25 -5.27
C THR A 211 -28.07 22.76 -5.36
N ALA A 212 -27.18 21.87 -4.90
CA ALA A 212 -27.43 20.46 -4.85
C ALA A 212 -28.67 20.10 -3.99
N GLN A 213 -28.76 20.70 -2.79
CA GLN A 213 -29.90 20.50 -1.89
C GLN A 213 -31.21 20.97 -2.50
N LYS A 214 -31.28 22.26 -2.91
CA LYS A 214 -32.54 22.89 -3.30
C LYS A 214 -33.01 22.52 -4.70
N LYS A 215 -32.06 22.36 -5.65
CA LYS A 215 -32.41 22.22 -7.08
C LYS A 215 -32.32 20.77 -7.59
N LEU A 216 -31.36 20.00 -7.10
CA LEU A 216 -31.17 18.63 -7.61
C LEU A 216 -31.89 17.57 -6.77
N ILE A 217 -31.70 17.60 -5.44
CA ILE A 217 -32.09 16.49 -4.56
C ILE A 217 -33.41 16.81 -3.83
N GLY A 218 -33.63 18.05 -3.38
CA GLY A 218 -34.79 18.44 -2.63
C GLY A 218 -34.75 18.10 -1.13
N ILE A 219 -33.55 18.19 -0.52
CA ILE A 219 -33.30 17.90 0.90
C ILE A 219 -32.86 19.14 1.67
N THR A 220 -33.02 19.14 3.00
CA THR A 220 -32.59 20.23 3.89
C THR A 220 -31.39 19.88 4.74
N HIS A 221 -31.10 18.59 4.89
CA HIS A 221 -29.96 18.06 5.64
C HIS A 221 -28.73 17.90 4.73
N ILE A 222 -27.59 17.59 5.34
CA ILE A 222 -26.34 17.23 4.64
C ILE A 222 -26.01 15.78 4.91
N HIS A 223 -25.28 15.18 3.97
CA HIS A 223 -24.87 13.77 4.08
C HIS A 223 -23.64 13.60 4.97
N SER A 224 -22.76 14.59 5.00
CA SER A 224 -21.58 14.59 5.85
C SER A 224 -21.02 16.01 5.98
N ILE A 225 -20.12 16.19 6.97
CA ILE A 225 -19.29 17.38 7.08
C ILE A 225 -17.85 16.91 6.83
N LEU A 226 -17.16 17.55 5.90
CA LEU A 226 -15.73 17.38 5.72
C LEU A 226 -15.05 18.56 6.43
N ALA A 227 -14.03 18.25 7.24
CA ALA A 227 -13.35 19.26 8.02
C ALA A 227 -11.85 18.97 8.10
N SER A 228 -11.06 19.98 8.39
CA SER A 228 -9.61 19.88 8.58
C SER A 228 -9.19 20.55 9.88
N ALA A 229 -8.44 19.83 10.71
CA ALA A 229 -7.81 20.40 11.90
C ALA A 229 -6.64 21.31 11.49
N VAL A 230 -6.25 22.22 12.40
CA VAL A 230 -5.11 23.14 12.19
C VAL A 230 -3.79 22.35 12.03
N SER A 231 -3.63 21.30 12.81
CA SER A 231 -2.48 20.38 12.71
C SER A 231 -2.90 18.95 13.11
N ASN A 232 -2.07 17.99 12.77
CA ASN A 232 -2.31 16.61 13.18
C ASN A 232 -2.27 16.42 14.71
N ASP A 233 -1.44 17.20 15.40
CA ASP A 233 -1.33 17.15 16.87
C ASP A 233 -2.60 17.66 17.57
N MET A 234 -3.35 18.54 16.90
CA MET A 234 -4.62 19.06 17.41
C MET A 234 -5.83 18.19 17.04
N MET A 235 -5.63 17.07 16.34
CA MET A 235 -6.73 16.23 15.88
C MET A 235 -7.60 15.69 17.04
N ALA A 236 -6.97 15.24 18.12
CA ALA A 236 -7.70 14.73 19.29
C ALA A 236 -8.55 15.84 19.94
N GLU A 237 -7.98 17.03 20.10
CA GLU A 237 -8.68 18.21 20.63
C GLU A 237 -9.82 18.64 19.70
N ALA A 238 -9.60 18.63 18.39
CA ALA A 238 -10.62 18.95 17.39
C ALA A 238 -11.82 18.02 17.48
N ILE A 239 -11.57 16.70 17.63
CA ILE A 239 -12.62 15.69 17.80
C ILE A 239 -13.42 15.94 19.09
N GLU A 240 -12.75 16.27 20.19
CA GLU A 240 -13.40 16.56 21.46
C GLU A 240 -14.26 17.83 21.37
N GLN A 241 -13.74 18.93 20.80
CA GLN A 241 -14.46 20.18 20.59
C GLN A 241 -15.70 19.97 19.70
N ILE A 242 -15.57 19.29 18.57
CA ILE A 242 -16.69 18.97 17.67
C ILE A 242 -17.72 18.11 18.38
N THR A 243 -17.27 17.10 19.15
CA THR A 243 -18.17 16.20 19.89
C THR A 243 -18.98 16.96 20.91
N ALA A 244 -18.35 17.82 21.72
CA ALA A 244 -19.02 18.64 22.70
C ALA A 244 -20.05 19.57 22.05
N LEU A 245 -19.63 20.27 20.99
CA LEU A 245 -20.48 21.21 20.25
C LEU A 245 -21.71 20.54 19.64
N LEU A 246 -21.52 19.43 18.91
CA LEU A 246 -22.63 18.73 18.26
C LEU A 246 -23.57 18.09 19.28
N ARG A 247 -23.06 17.53 20.37
CA ARG A 247 -23.90 17.01 21.47
C ARG A 247 -24.79 18.11 22.06
N GLN A 248 -24.23 19.32 22.27
CA GLN A 248 -24.98 20.47 22.76
C GLN A 248 -26.05 20.90 21.77
N ARG A 249 -25.70 21.05 20.50
CA ARG A 249 -26.61 21.51 19.42
C ARG A 249 -27.74 20.52 19.12
N HIS A 250 -27.43 19.24 19.15
CA HIS A 250 -28.40 18.16 18.96
C HIS A 250 -29.17 17.82 20.23
N ARG A 251 -28.89 18.52 21.35
CA ARG A 251 -29.52 18.34 22.66
C ARG A 251 -29.48 16.89 23.15
N LEU A 252 -28.31 16.24 22.95
CA LEU A 252 -28.12 14.88 23.39
C LEU A 252 -27.92 14.81 24.92
N LEU A 253 -28.67 13.94 25.58
CA LEU A 253 -28.52 13.68 26.98
C LEU A 253 -27.17 12.98 27.29
N PRO A 254 -26.56 13.16 28.51
CA PRO A 254 -25.24 12.59 28.81
C PRO A 254 -25.12 11.09 28.58
N TRP A 255 -26.19 10.34 28.82
CA TRP A 255 -26.23 8.87 28.68
C TRP A 255 -26.61 8.40 27.27
N ARG A 256 -26.91 9.29 26.37
CA ARG A 256 -27.29 8.94 24.98
C ARG A 256 -26.06 8.89 24.09
N GLU A 257 -25.96 7.84 23.28
CA GLU A 257 -24.92 7.73 22.25
C GLU A 257 -25.02 8.91 21.26
N ASN A 258 -23.89 9.25 20.65
CA ASN A 258 -23.83 10.28 19.62
C ASN A 258 -24.68 9.87 18.42
N ASP A 259 -25.44 10.81 17.87
CA ASP A 259 -26.16 10.66 16.62
C ASP A 259 -25.34 11.07 15.39
N PHE A 260 -24.04 11.13 15.58
CA PHE A 260 -23.01 11.37 14.57
C PHE A 260 -21.76 10.53 14.89
N SER A 261 -20.91 10.35 13.89
CA SER A 261 -19.60 9.70 14.03
C SER A 261 -18.54 10.57 13.39
N ILE A 262 -17.42 10.74 14.07
CA ILE A 262 -16.26 11.50 13.58
C ILE A 262 -15.19 10.49 13.21
N GLN A 263 -14.70 10.56 11.98
CA GLN A 263 -13.67 9.65 11.46
C GLN A 263 -12.53 10.47 10.88
N PRO A 264 -11.35 10.45 11.52
CA PRO A 264 -10.13 10.94 10.87
C PRO A 264 -9.85 10.14 9.60
N LEU A 265 -9.58 10.80 8.49
CA LEU A 265 -9.23 10.11 7.24
C LEU A 265 -7.90 9.37 7.36
N ALA A 266 -7.01 9.86 8.23
CA ALA A 266 -5.74 9.19 8.55
C ALA A 266 -5.94 7.81 9.20
N ASP A 267 -6.96 7.61 10.04
CA ASP A 267 -7.21 6.33 10.72
C ASP A 267 -7.55 5.20 9.75
N VAL A 268 -8.25 5.51 8.66
CA VAL A 268 -8.54 4.53 7.59
C VAL A 268 -7.23 4.04 6.96
N ALA A 269 -6.30 4.93 6.76
CA ALA A 269 -5.03 4.63 6.16
C ALA A 269 -4.09 3.89 7.15
N VAL A 270 -4.14 4.19 8.44
CA VAL A 270 -3.43 3.45 9.48
C VAL A 270 -3.92 2.00 9.53
N ALA A 271 -5.23 1.77 9.46
CA ALA A 271 -5.79 0.41 9.43
C ALA A 271 -5.36 -0.37 8.16
N GLU A 272 -5.28 0.29 7.01
CA GLU A 272 -4.74 -0.31 5.78
C GLU A 272 -3.24 -0.62 5.92
N GLU A 273 -2.45 0.27 6.54
CA GLU A 273 -1.02 0.06 6.80
C GLU A 273 -0.79 -1.13 7.75
N GLU A 274 -1.56 -1.27 8.81
CA GLU A 274 -1.49 -2.42 9.74
C GLU A 274 -1.86 -3.73 9.04
N SER A 275 -2.88 -3.73 8.21
CA SER A 275 -3.27 -4.90 7.40
C SER A 275 -2.15 -5.29 6.44
N SER A 276 -1.58 -4.33 5.72
CA SER A 276 -0.45 -4.55 4.81
C SER A 276 0.79 -5.07 5.55
N ARG A 277 1.10 -4.54 6.74
CA ARG A 277 2.18 -5.01 7.61
C ARG A 277 1.97 -6.46 8.03
N THR A 278 0.75 -6.82 8.46
CA THR A 278 0.40 -8.19 8.84
C THR A 278 0.60 -9.16 7.67
N MET A 279 0.13 -8.80 6.48
CA MET A 279 0.35 -9.59 5.27
C MET A 279 1.83 -9.74 4.93
N THR A 280 2.62 -8.67 5.05
CA THR A 280 4.08 -8.71 4.82
C THR A 280 4.77 -9.64 5.81
N LEU A 281 4.37 -9.64 7.09
CA LEU A 281 4.90 -10.55 8.10
C LEU A 281 4.54 -12.03 7.81
N LEU A 282 3.30 -12.30 7.45
CA LEU A 282 2.84 -13.66 7.10
C LEU A 282 3.61 -14.21 5.90
N LEU A 283 3.69 -13.44 4.84
CA LEU A 283 4.43 -13.82 3.65
C LEU A 283 5.93 -13.94 3.93
N GLY A 284 6.52 -13.07 4.79
CA GLY A 284 7.90 -13.14 5.26
C GLY A 284 8.20 -14.43 6.02
N SER A 285 7.25 -14.89 6.80
CA SER A 285 7.33 -16.17 7.52
C SER A 285 7.37 -17.35 6.55
N ILE A 286 6.50 -17.34 5.53
CA ILE A 286 6.46 -18.39 4.48
C ILE A 286 7.77 -18.41 3.69
N ALA A 287 8.29 -17.26 3.32
CA ALA A 287 9.55 -17.14 2.61
C ALA A 287 10.75 -17.63 3.45
N SER A 288 10.74 -17.34 4.76
CA SER A 288 11.75 -17.83 5.71
C SER A 288 11.72 -19.35 5.82
N ILE A 289 10.54 -19.95 5.89
CA ILE A 289 10.38 -21.42 5.88
C ILE A 289 10.92 -21.99 4.57
N SER A 290 10.60 -21.39 3.42
CA SER A 290 11.10 -21.81 2.11
C SER A 290 12.63 -21.78 2.04
N LEU A 291 13.24 -20.77 2.64
CA LEU A 291 14.70 -20.64 2.70
C LEU A 291 15.34 -21.67 3.64
N LEU A 292 14.68 -22.01 4.76
CA LEU A 292 15.10 -23.12 5.63
C LEU A 292 15.05 -24.46 4.91
N VAL A 293 13.99 -24.73 4.15
CA VAL A 293 13.87 -25.95 3.33
C VAL A 293 14.97 -25.99 2.28
N GLY A 294 15.28 -24.85 1.62
CA GLY A 294 16.41 -24.73 0.71
C GLY A 294 17.76 -25.02 1.38
N GLY A 295 17.95 -24.54 2.61
CA GLY A 295 19.14 -24.82 3.43
C GLY A 295 19.28 -26.30 3.79
N ILE A 296 18.18 -26.95 4.17
CA ILE A 296 18.16 -28.42 4.41
C ILE A 296 18.54 -29.17 3.12
N GLY A 297 18.08 -28.67 1.96
CA GLY A 297 18.48 -29.20 0.65
C GLY A 297 20.00 -29.13 0.43
N ILE A 298 20.64 -27.97 0.76
CA ILE A 298 22.10 -27.83 0.74
C ILE A 298 22.76 -28.85 1.66
N MET A 299 22.31 -28.96 2.91
CA MET A 299 22.85 -29.90 3.89
C MET A 299 22.80 -31.32 3.39
N ASN A 300 21.65 -31.80 2.88
CA ASN A 300 21.47 -33.15 2.41
C ASN A 300 22.40 -33.50 1.23
N ILE A 301 22.51 -32.60 0.27
CA ILE A 301 23.36 -32.80 -0.90
C ILE A 301 24.85 -32.74 -0.54
N MET A 302 25.22 -31.86 0.39
CA MET A 302 26.60 -31.84 0.91
C MET A 302 26.95 -33.11 1.66
N LEU A 303 26.02 -33.73 2.42
CA LEU A 303 26.24 -35.03 3.08
C LEU A 303 26.47 -36.13 2.05
N VAL A 304 25.67 -36.18 0.99
CA VAL A 304 25.87 -37.11 -0.12
C VAL A 304 27.21 -36.87 -0.81
N SER A 305 27.59 -35.60 -1.05
CA SER A 305 28.89 -35.24 -1.64
C SER A 305 30.07 -35.70 -0.78
N VAL A 306 29.94 -35.64 0.55
CA VAL A 306 30.97 -36.12 1.49
C VAL A 306 31.11 -37.62 1.39
N THR A 307 30.00 -38.40 1.35
CA THR A 307 30.05 -39.86 1.22
C THR A 307 30.63 -40.29 -0.12
N GLU A 308 30.24 -39.68 -1.24
CA GLU A 308 30.77 -39.95 -2.58
C GLU A 308 32.28 -39.68 -2.70
N ARG A 309 32.81 -38.74 -1.89
CA ARG A 309 34.21 -38.29 -1.92
C ARG A 309 35.02 -38.77 -0.71
N THR A 310 34.50 -39.76 0.05
CA THR A 310 35.15 -40.25 1.27
C THR A 310 36.60 -40.69 1.01
N ARG A 311 36.85 -41.44 -0.06
CA ARG A 311 38.19 -41.87 -0.44
C ARG A 311 39.12 -40.73 -0.85
N GLU A 312 38.58 -39.74 -1.57
CA GLU A 312 39.33 -38.53 -1.97
C GLU A 312 39.75 -37.72 -0.74
N ILE A 313 38.84 -37.55 0.26
CA ILE A 313 39.12 -36.89 1.53
C ILE A 313 40.19 -37.67 2.30
N GLY A 314 40.12 -39.01 2.35
CA GLY A 314 41.09 -39.87 3.00
C GLY A 314 42.47 -39.71 2.41
N ILE A 315 42.61 -39.70 1.08
CA ILE A 315 43.89 -39.46 0.38
C ILE A 315 44.49 -38.11 0.75
N ARG A 316 43.67 -37.03 0.75
CA ARG A 316 44.15 -35.70 1.12
C ARG A 316 44.66 -35.63 2.56
N MET A 317 43.99 -36.28 3.49
CA MET A 317 44.40 -36.29 4.89
C MET A 317 45.63 -37.20 5.08
N ALA A 318 45.76 -38.28 4.36
CA ALA A 318 46.96 -39.14 4.38
C ALA A 318 48.21 -38.39 3.86
N VAL A 319 48.06 -37.49 2.89
CA VAL A 319 49.14 -36.66 2.34
C VAL A 319 49.40 -35.38 3.20
N GLY A 320 48.69 -35.23 4.35
CA GLY A 320 48.94 -34.19 5.33
C GLY A 320 48.00 -33.00 5.37
N ALA A 321 46.82 -33.08 4.72
CA ALA A 321 45.79 -32.08 4.87
C ALA A 321 45.23 -32.07 6.29
N LYS A 322 45.13 -30.93 6.93
CA LYS A 322 44.58 -30.78 8.27
C LYS A 322 43.05 -30.82 8.22
N LYS A 323 42.42 -31.26 9.30
CA LYS A 323 40.97 -31.25 9.47
C LYS A 323 40.33 -29.92 9.12
N ARG A 324 40.98 -28.81 9.48
CA ARG A 324 40.55 -27.44 9.18
C ARG A 324 40.55 -27.15 7.67
N ASP A 325 41.47 -27.70 6.91
CA ASP A 325 41.53 -27.48 5.46
C ASP A 325 40.36 -28.15 4.76
N ILE A 326 39.98 -29.37 5.18
CA ILE A 326 38.78 -30.08 4.69
C ILE A 326 37.54 -29.35 5.08
N LEU A 327 37.40 -28.90 6.34
CA LEU A 327 36.24 -28.14 6.80
C LEU A 327 36.05 -26.87 5.96
N TRP A 328 37.09 -26.07 5.77
CA TRP A 328 37.00 -24.86 4.96
C TRP A 328 36.66 -25.15 3.50
N GLN A 329 37.16 -26.24 2.92
CA GLN A 329 36.85 -26.60 1.55
C GLN A 329 35.34 -26.82 1.36
N PHE A 330 34.73 -27.68 2.18
CA PHE A 330 33.30 -27.98 2.08
C PHE A 330 32.42 -26.79 2.49
N LEU A 331 32.87 -25.99 3.45
CA LEU A 331 32.15 -24.79 3.84
C LEU A 331 32.11 -23.73 2.71
N VAL A 332 33.24 -23.52 2.03
CA VAL A 332 33.30 -22.64 0.85
C VAL A 332 32.43 -23.18 -0.29
N GLU A 333 32.35 -24.51 -0.48
CA GLU A 333 31.47 -25.13 -1.49
C GLU A 333 30.01 -24.83 -1.18
N ALA A 334 29.56 -24.99 0.07
CA ALA A 334 28.20 -24.66 0.51
C ALA A 334 27.89 -23.14 0.38
N MET A 335 28.85 -22.29 0.77
CA MET A 335 28.72 -20.84 0.62
C MET A 335 28.56 -20.42 -0.85
N MET A 336 29.34 -21.00 -1.75
CA MET A 336 29.25 -20.70 -3.18
C MET A 336 27.88 -21.10 -3.75
N LEU A 337 27.35 -22.27 -3.37
CA LEU A 337 25.98 -22.67 -3.75
C LEU A 337 24.94 -21.65 -3.30
N SER A 338 25.02 -21.22 -2.05
CA SER A 338 24.10 -20.22 -1.49
C SER A 338 24.25 -18.84 -2.14
N PHE A 339 25.48 -18.36 -2.35
CA PHE A 339 25.69 -17.07 -2.99
C PHE A 339 25.24 -17.04 -4.45
N ILE A 340 25.53 -18.09 -5.22
CA ILE A 340 25.06 -18.17 -6.61
C ILE A 340 23.53 -18.25 -6.63
N GLY A 341 22.95 -19.13 -5.79
CA GLY A 341 21.50 -19.23 -5.65
C GLY A 341 20.87 -17.91 -5.20
N GLY A 342 21.50 -17.21 -4.24
CA GLY A 342 21.08 -15.90 -3.78
C GLY A 342 21.13 -14.83 -4.88
N LEU A 343 22.21 -14.73 -5.65
CA LEU A 343 22.32 -13.80 -6.77
C LEU A 343 21.27 -14.04 -7.86
N VAL A 344 21.06 -15.30 -8.24
CA VAL A 344 20.02 -15.65 -9.20
C VAL A 344 18.64 -15.36 -8.62
N GLY A 345 18.42 -15.66 -7.34
CA GLY A 345 17.18 -15.36 -6.62
C GLY A 345 16.90 -13.87 -6.56
N ILE A 346 17.92 -13.02 -6.30
CA ILE A 346 17.82 -11.56 -6.35
C ILE A 346 17.39 -11.11 -7.75
N GLY A 347 18.06 -11.60 -8.78
CA GLY A 347 17.71 -11.27 -10.17
C GLY A 347 16.28 -11.63 -10.53
N LEU A 348 15.83 -12.82 -10.17
CA LEU A 348 14.46 -13.28 -10.42
C LEU A 348 13.44 -12.54 -9.54
N GLY A 349 13.75 -12.24 -8.28
CA GLY A 349 12.90 -11.47 -7.39
C GLY A 349 12.66 -10.04 -7.89
N VAL A 350 13.73 -9.35 -8.30
CA VAL A 350 13.64 -7.98 -8.86
C VAL A 350 12.90 -7.97 -10.20
N SER A 351 13.22 -8.93 -11.09
CA SER A 351 12.53 -9.02 -12.39
C SER A 351 11.06 -9.40 -12.22
N GLY A 352 10.78 -10.34 -11.33
CA GLY A 352 9.42 -10.78 -11.01
C GLY A 352 8.59 -9.66 -10.39
N SER A 353 9.13 -8.88 -9.44
CA SER A 353 8.40 -7.75 -8.84
C SER A 353 8.06 -6.66 -9.87
N LYS A 354 8.98 -6.36 -10.79
CA LYS A 354 8.74 -5.42 -11.89
C LYS A 354 7.69 -5.94 -12.88
N LEU A 355 7.72 -7.23 -13.19
CA LEU A 355 6.73 -7.86 -14.07
C LEU A 355 5.33 -7.85 -13.45
N ILE A 356 5.21 -8.17 -12.16
CA ILE A 356 3.95 -8.09 -11.42
C ILE A 356 3.45 -6.63 -11.40
N SER A 357 4.34 -5.66 -11.16
CA SER A 357 4.01 -4.25 -11.19
C SER A 357 3.45 -3.80 -12.54
N SER A 358 4.03 -4.27 -13.64
CA SER A 358 3.57 -3.89 -14.98
C SER A 358 2.27 -4.57 -15.41
N LEU A 359 2.03 -5.81 -14.97
CA LEU A 359 0.84 -6.58 -15.36
C LEU A 359 -0.37 -6.31 -14.45
N ALA A 360 -0.13 -6.18 -13.14
CA ALA A 360 -1.18 -6.02 -12.14
C ALA A 360 -1.36 -4.57 -11.67
N ALA A 361 -0.58 -3.61 -12.21
CA ALA A 361 -0.53 -2.22 -11.76
C ALA A 361 -0.27 -2.06 -10.24
N TRP A 362 0.39 -3.05 -9.63
CA TRP A 362 0.74 -3.00 -8.22
C TRP A 362 2.02 -2.19 -8.03
N PRO A 363 2.03 -1.19 -7.14
CA PRO A 363 3.24 -0.42 -6.87
C PRO A 363 4.31 -1.34 -6.27
N SER A 364 5.50 -1.35 -6.86
CA SER A 364 6.65 -2.08 -6.31
C SER A 364 7.87 -1.16 -6.20
N LEU A 365 8.48 -1.13 -5.02
CA LEU A 365 9.70 -0.38 -4.75
C LEU A 365 10.79 -1.35 -4.31
N VAL A 366 11.80 -1.53 -5.14
CA VAL A 366 12.96 -2.36 -4.80
C VAL A 366 13.89 -1.55 -3.90
N SER A 367 14.03 -1.97 -2.64
CA SER A 367 14.98 -1.39 -1.69
C SER A 367 16.33 -2.08 -1.79
N TRP A 368 17.39 -1.30 -1.89
CA TRP A 368 18.78 -1.83 -1.87
C TRP A 368 19.14 -2.46 -0.52
N ASP A 369 18.53 -1.98 0.57
CA ASP A 369 18.71 -2.56 1.90
C ASP A 369 18.12 -3.98 1.97
N ALA A 370 16.95 -4.20 1.36
CA ALA A 370 16.34 -5.53 1.26
C ALA A 370 17.21 -6.49 0.41
N VAL A 371 17.77 -6.00 -0.69
CA VAL A 371 18.68 -6.77 -1.54
C VAL A 371 19.96 -7.16 -0.76
N ALA A 372 20.56 -6.20 -0.04
CA ALA A 372 21.74 -6.45 0.78
C ALA A 372 21.44 -7.46 1.90
N LEU A 373 20.32 -7.28 2.60
CA LEU A 373 19.89 -8.20 3.66
C LEU A 373 19.66 -9.62 3.12
N ALA A 374 18.97 -9.76 2.00
CA ALA A 374 18.71 -11.06 1.37
C ALA A 374 20.03 -11.76 0.95
N PHE A 375 21.01 -11.00 0.43
CA PHE A 375 22.31 -11.52 0.07
C PHE A 375 23.10 -12.02 1.30
N VAL A 376 23.15 -11.23 2.36
CA VAL A 376 23.81 -11.60 3.63
C VAL A 376 23.11 -12.84 4.24
N PHE A 377 21.79 -12.85 4.23
CA PHE A 377 21.01 -13.96 4.78
C PHE A 377 21.22 -15.25 3.98
N SER A 378 21.30 -15.20 2.65
CA SER A 378 21.61 -16.35 1.83
C SER A 378 23.00 -16.93 2.16
N GLY A 379 23.98 -16.08 2.40
CA GLY A 379 25.31 -16.48 2.87
C GLY A 379 25.28 -17.16 4.24
N ALA A 380 24.51 -16.61 5.18
CA ALA A 380 24.32 -17.18 6.51
C ALA A 380 23.70 -18.57 6.46
N VAL A 381 22.70 -18.80 5.60
CA VAL A 381 22.07 -20.10 5.33
C VAL A 381 23.12 -21.10 4.81
N GLY A 382 23.96 -20.70 3.86
CA GLY A 382 25.06 -21.53 3.35
C GLY A 382 26.06 -21.96 4.42
N ILE A 383 26.42 -21.04 5.31
CA ILE A 383 27.33 -21.32 6.44
C ILE A 383 26.65 -22.28 7.42
N PHE A 384 25.43 -21.97 7.84
CA PHE A 384 24.73 -22.73 8.87
C PHE A 384 24.47 -24.18 8.44
N PHE A 385 23.87 -24.37 7.27
CA PHE A 385 23.55 -25.69 6.76
C PHE A 385 24.74 -26.43 6.14
N GLY A 386 25.78 -25.71 5.70
CA GLY A 386 27.03 -26.29 5.21
C GLY A 386 27.98 -26.74 6.32
N PHE A 387 27.85 -26.16 7.53
CA PHE A 387 28.77 -26.45 8.63
C PHE A 387 28.75 -27.90 9.09
N TYR A 388 27.56 -28.47 9.26
CA TYR A 388 27.41 -29.85 9.74
C TYR A 388 28.04 -30.87 8.78
N PRO A 389 27.75 -30.89 7.46
CA PRO A 389 28.44 -31.77 6.49
C PRO A 389 29.96 -31.53 6.45
N ALA A 390 30.38 -30.27 6.46
CA ALA A 390 31.82 -29.92 6.43
C ALA A 390 32.56 -30.44 7.67
N ARG A 391 31.95 -30.35 8.85
CA ARG A 391 32.49 -30.93 10.09
C ARG A 391 32.57 -32.43 10.02
N LYS A 392 31.54 -33.11 9.49
CA LYS A 392 31.51 -34.55 9.32
C LYS A 392 32.63 -35.03 8.39
N ALA A 393 32.86 -34.32 7.27
CA ALA A 393 33.97 -34.59 6.35
C ALA A 393 35.34 -34.42 7.02
N ALA A 394 35.51 -33.37 7.85
CA ALA A 394 36.75 -33.10 8.55
C ALA A 394 37.09 -34.09 9.69
N GLN A 395 36.11 -34.88 10.16
CA GLN A 395 36.25 -35.85 11.24
C GLN A 395 36.45 -37.28 10.72
N LEU A 396 36.47 -37.53 9.41
CA LEU A 396 36.73 -38.84 8.85
C LEU A 396 38.12 -39.35 9.27
N ASP A 397 38.16 -40.66 9.59
CA ASP A 397 39.43 -41.36 9.80
C ASP A 397 40.10 -41.68 8.45
N PRO A 398 41.34 -41.22 8.18
CA PRO A 398 42.01 -41.46 6.92
C PRO A 398 42.09 -42.95 6.57
N ILE A 399 42.33 -43.82 7.56
CA ILE A 399 42.52 -45.26 7.34
C ILE A 399 41.15 -45.90 6.93
N GLN A 400 40.09 -45.54 7.63
CA GLN A 400 38.73 -46.03 7.31
C GLN A 400 38.26 -45.50 5.97
N ALA A 401 38.56 -44.22 5.68
CA ALA A 401 38.17 -43.56 4.43
C ALA A 401 38.82 -44.18 3.19
N LEU A 402 40.05 -44.70 3.33
CA LEU A 402 40.77 -45.39 2.25
C LEU A 402 40.27 -46.81 1.98
N ARG A 403 39.63 -47.46 2.98
CA ARG A 403 39.00 -48.78 2.86
C ARG A 403 37.59 -48.77 2.34
N TYR A 404 37.00 -47.58 2.19
CA TYR A 404 35.63 -47.38 1.68
C TYR A 404 35.62 -47.66 0.17
N GLU A 405 34.88 -48.67 -0.27
CA GLU A 405 34.64 -49.02 -1.69
C GLU A 405 33.51 -48.15 -2.28
#